data_ad6a4511128498e9b46218fe169efa67
#
_entry.id   ad6a4511128498e9b46218fe169efa67
#
_cell.length_a   1.000
_cell.length_b   1.000
_cell.length_c   1.000
_cell.angle_alpha   90.00
_cell.angle_beta   90.00
_cell.angle_gamma   90.00
#
_symmetry.space_group_name_H-M   'P 1'
#
loop_
_entity.id
_entity.type
_entity.pdbx_description
1 polymer ?
#
loop_
_entity_poly.entity_id
_entity_poly.type
_entity_poly.pdbx_seq_one_letter_code
_entity_poly.pdbx_strand_id
1 'polypeptide(L)'
;MRIAIVTEVFLPKIDGVVTRLTRTLDQLAALGHEVRIFATGQAPATYAGFEVTRIPSLSLWVYPEIKFGLPSWKFFKEIRDFDPDVIHAVNPIWTAALGVFAAQRDAVPLVASFHTNVPEYVDALGIGWTRPLTEAALKYLHNQAAVNLCTSGPMVDKARAVGIRNVKLWPKAVDTQAYQPSRATAAMRERLTGGNPEAVS
;
A
#
# COMPACT_ATOMS: atom_id res chain seq x y z
N MET A 1 11.58 14.88 7.72
CA MET A 1 11.83 13.45 7.96
C MET A 1 12.11 12.79 6.62
N ARG A 2 12.98 11.78 6.63
CA ARG A 2 13.30 10.93 5.48
C ARG A 2 12.51 9.62 5.60
N ILE A 3 11.67 9.34 4.64
CA ILE A 3 10.70 8.22 4.68
C ILE A 3 10.97 7.28 3.50
N ALA A 4 11.32 6.02 3.78
CA ALA A 4 11.40 5.00 2.75
C ALA A 4 10.06 4.25 2.68
N ILE A 5 9.40 4.25 1.52
CA ILE A 5 8.14 3.55 1.30
C ILE A 5 8.41 2.34 0.42
N VAL A 6 8.08 1.14 0.90
CA VAL A 6 8.24 -0.11 0.16
C VAL A 6 6.88 -0.70 -0.15
N THR A 7 6.56 -0.86 -1.44
CA THR A 7 5.23 -1.28 -1.89
C THR A 7 5.30 -2.30 -3.03
N GLU A 8 4.34 -3.23 -3.06
CA GLU A 8 4.20 -4.18 -4.17
C GLU A 8 3.50 -3.57 -5.38
N VAL A 9 2.63 -2.59 -5.15
CA VAL A 9 1.82 -1.96 -6.20
C VAL A 9 2.01 -0.45 -6.18
N PHE A 10 2.26 0.10 -7.37
CA PHE A 10 2.34 1.53 -7.59
C PHE A 10 1.83 1.87 -8.99
N LEU A 11 1.85 3.15 -9.33
CA LEU A 11 1.51 3.59 -10.69
C LEU A 11 2.32 2.83 -11.76
N PRO A 12 1.78 2.57 -12.95
CA PRO A 12 0.52 3.09 -13.51
C PRO A 12 -0.75 2.34 -13.09
N LYS A 13 -0.66 1.29 -12.26
CA LYS A 13 -1.85 0.63 -11.72
C LYS A 13 -2.64 1.59 -10.85
N ILE A 14 -3.97 1.59 -11.01
CA ILE A 14 -4.90 2.40 -10.22
C ILE A 14 -5.79 1.45 -9.43
N ASP A 15 -5.61 1.44 -8.11
CA ASP A 15 -6.45 0.73 -7.16
C ASP A 15 -6.55 1.51 -5.84
N GLY A 16 -7.26 0.97 -4.86
CA GLY A 16 -7.46 1.63 -3.57
C GLY A 16 -6.19 1.84 -2.76
N VAL A 17 -5.18 0.96 -2.92
CA VAL A 17 -3.87 1.08 -2.25
C VAL A 17 -3.07 2.21 -2.88
N VAL A 18 -2.95 2.20 -4.21
CA VAL A 18 -2.22 3.22 -4.98
C VAL A 18 -2.86 4.59 -4.80
N THR A 19 -4.20 4.69 -4.88
CA THR A 19 -4.90 5.96 -4.68
C THR A 19 -4.63 6.55 -3.29
N ARG A 20 -4.65 5.72 -2.25
CA ARG A 20 -4.32 6.18 -0.90
C ARG A 20 -2.86 6.60 -0.80
N LEU A 21 -1.96 5.80 -1.34
CA LEU A 21 -0.53 6.05 -1.29
C LEU A 21 -0.17 7.35 -2.01
N THR A 22 -0.69 7.58 -3.21
CA THR A 22 -0.45 8.82 -3.96
C THR A 22 -0.97 10.04 -3.22
N ARG A 23 -2.18 9.99 -2.64
CA ARG A 23 -2.69 11.09 -1.80
C ARG A 23 -1.84 11.34 -0.56
N THR A 24 -1.31 10.29 0.05
CA THR A 24 -0.38 10.44 1.18
C THR A 24 0.93 11.09 0.73
N LEU A 25 1.48 10.66 -0.41
CA LEU A 25 2.69 11.24 -0.99
C LEU A 25 2.53 12.74 -1.32
N ASP A 26 1.39 13.13 -1.88
CA ASP A 26 1.07 14.54 -2.16
C ASP A 26 1.12 15.37 -0.86
N GLN A 27 0.57 14.84 0.24
CA GLN A 27 0.61 15.53 1.53
C GLN A 27 2.00 15.54 2.16
N LEU A 28 2.77 14.46 2.03
CA LEU A 28 4.15 14.41 2.52
C LEU A 28 5.04 15.42 1.77
N ALA A 29 4.82 15.61 0.46
CA ALA A 29 5.49 16.64 -0.33
C ALA A 29 5.12 18.04 0.15
N ALA A 30 3.82 18.31 0.36
CA ALA A 30 3.34 19.60 0.85
C ALA A 30 3.87 19.93 2.26
N LEU A 31 4.12 18.91 3.09
CA LEU A 31 4.71 19.04 4.43
C LEU A 31 6.25 19.14 4.42
N GLY A 32 6.89 19.08 3.25
CA GLY A 32 8.34 19.19 3.12
C GLY A 32 9.12 17.98 3.61
N HIS A 33 8.51 16.79 3.60
CA HIS A 33 9.23 15.55 3.89
C HIS A 33 10.03 15.08 2.68
N GLU A 34 11.12 14.35 2.93
CA GLU A 34 11.90 13.67 1.90
C GLU A 34 11.44 12.22 1.83
N VAL A 35 11.03 11.76 0.65
CA VAL A 35 10.52 10.41 0.48
C VAL A 35 11.24 9.70 -0.66
N ARG A 36 11.59 8.43 -0.46
CA ARG A 36 12.00 7.53 -1.53
C ARG A 36 11.06 6.35 -1.59
N ILE A 37 10.55 6.07 -2.79
CA ILE A 37 9.58 5.01 -3.03
C ILE A 37 10.30 3.82 -3.67
N PHE A 38 10.12 2.64 -3.11
CA PHE A 38 10.63 1.38 -3.64
C PHE A 38 9.43 0.55 -4.11
N ALA A 39 9.29 0.38 -5.41
CA ALA A 39 8.13 -0.28 -6.01
C ALA A 39 8.52 -1.30 -7.08
N THR A 40 7.67 -2.29 -7.31
CA THR A 40 7.87 -3.27 -8.39
C THR A 40 7.26 -2.80 -9.70
N GLY A 41 7.62 -3.48 -10.79
CA GLY A 41 6.97 -3.31 -12.08
C GLY A 41 7.41 -2.08 -12.86
N GLN A 42 6.46 -1.49 -13.59
CA GLN A 42 6.69 -0.35 -14.50
C GLN A 42 6.44 1.00 -13.81
N ALA A 43 6.76 1.09 -12.52
CA ALA A 43 6.60 2.35 -11.79
C ALA A 43 7.29 3.52 -12.51
N PRO A 44 6.72 4.75 -12.45
CA PRO A 44 7.36 5.95 -12.99
C PRO A 44 8.70 6.18 -12.27
N ALA A 45 9.59 6.96 -12.86
CA ALA A 45 10.87 7.29 -12.22
C ALA A 45 10.72 8.25 -11.04
N THR A 46 9.67 9.08 -11.06
CA THR A 46 9.37 10.06 -10.00
C THR A 46 7.86 10.19 -9.78
N TYR A 47 7.48 10.61 -8.58
CA TYR A 47 6.10 11.00 -8.24
C TYR A 47 6.11 12.10 -7.18
N ALA A 48 5.36 13.17 -7.37
CA ALA A 48 5.28 14.34 -6.46
C ALA A 48 6.66 14.92 -6.07
N GLY A 49 7.65 14.84 -6.98
CA GLY A 49 9.03 15.26 -6.74
C GLY A 49 9.91 14.20 -6.05
N PHE A 50 9.35 13.07 -5.65
CA PHE A 50 10.07 11.97 -5.00
C PHE A 50 10.62 10.97 -6.03
N GLU A 51 11.80 10.43 -5.74
CA GLU A 51 12.40 9.36 -6.55
C GLU A 51 11.69 8.03 -6.32
N VAL A 52 11.45 7.30 -7.40
CA VAL A 52 10.90 5.94 -7.37
C VAL A 52 11.95 4.96 -7.85
N THR A 53 12.50 4.20 -6.94
CA THR A 53 13.43 3.11 -7.20
C THR A 53 12.65 1.84 -7.58
N ARG A 54 12.93 1.30 -8.76
CA ARG A 54 12.31 0.05 -9.22
C ARG A 54 13.02 -1.16 -8.62
N ILE A 55 12.26 -2.01 -7.94
CA ILE A 55 12.73 -3.30 -7.44
C ILE A 55 12.61 -4.33 -8.56
N PRO A 56 13.69 -5.06 -8.90
CA PRO A 56 13.59 -6.20 -9.81
C PRO A 56 12.51 -7.18 -9.34
N SER A 57 11.65 -7.60 -10.25
CA SER A 57 10.50 -8.44 -9.89
C SER A 57 10.22 -9.50 -10.93
N LEU A 58 9.68 -10.63 -10.48
CA LEU A 58 9.15 -11.68 -11.33
C LEU A 58 7.62 -11.61 -11.31
N SER A 59 7.00 -11.81 -12.46
CA SER A 59 5.55 -11.99 -12.57
C SER A 59 5.21 -13.46 -12.49
N LEU A 60 4.10 -13.81 -11.82
CA LEU A 60 3.54 -15.15 -11.93
C LEU A 60 2.93 -15.32 -13.32
N TRP A 61 3.24 -16.45 -13.98
CA TRP A 61 2.66 -16.74 -15.30
C TRP A 61 1.13 -16.82 -15.26
N VAL A 62 0.57 -17.35 -14.17
CA VAL A 62 -0.89 -17.49 -13.97
C VAL A 62 -1.56 -16.16 -13.62
N TYR A 63 -0.85 -15.23 -12.96
CA TYR A 63 -1.33 -13.89 -12.56
C TYR A 63 -0.26 -12.84 -12.87
N PRO A 64 -0.15 -12.38 -14.14
CA PRO A 64 0.92 -11.46 -14.57
C PRO A 64 0.92 -10.11 -13.86
N GLU A 65 -0.21 -9.70 -13.32
CA GLU A 65 -0.37 -8.48 -12.52
C GLU A 65 0.26 -8.57 -11.12
N ILE A 66 0.47 -9.79 -10.59
CA ILE A 66 1.13 -9.98 -9.30
C ILE A 66 2.64 -10.05 -9.54
N LYS A 67 3.35 -9.06 -9.03
CA LYS A 67 4.80 -8.95 -9.18
C LYS A 67 5.47 -9.16 -7.83
N PHE A 68 6.35 -10.17 -7.79
CA PHE A 68 7.14 -10.49 -6.61
C PHE A 68 8.51 -9.81 -6.72
N GLY A 69 8.76 -8.84 -5.86
CA GLY A 69 10.07 -8.20 -5.76
C GLY A 69 11.15 -9.19 -5.32
N LEU A 70 12.25 -9.18 -6.01
CA LEU A 70 13.39 -10.01 -5.66
C LEU A 70 14.26 -9.32 -4.63
N PRO A 71 14.64 -10.01 -3.54
CA PRO A 71 15.65 -9.49 -2.64
C PRO A 71 16.95 -9.29 -3.43
N SER A 72 17.49 -8.09 -3.38
CA SER A 72 18.74 -7.77 -4.03
C SER A 72 19.63 -6.94 -3.10
N TRP A 73 20.93 -7.17 -3.18
CA TRP A 73 21.89 -6.35 -2.45
C TRP A 73 21.73 -4.85 -2.77
N LYS A 74 21.41 -4.54 -4.02
CA LYS A 74 21.17 -3.17 -4.49
C LYS A 74 20.02 -2.51 -3.74
N PHE A 75 18.88 -3.20 -3.59
CA PHE A 75 17.73 -2.69 -2.85
C PHE A 75 18.10 -2.32 -1.41
N PHE A 76 18.76 -3.25 -0.72
CA PHE A 76 19.17 -3.01 0.66
C PHE A 76 20.23 -1.92 0.80
N LYS A 77 21.13 -1.80 -0.18
CA LYS A 77 22.12 -0.72 -0.22
C LYS A 77 21.43 0.64 -0.43
N GLU A 78 20.51 0.74 -1.35
CA GLU A 78 19.80 2.00 -1.65
C GLU A 78 18.93 2.49 -0.48
N ILE A 79 18.29 1.59 0.27
CA ILE A 79 17.58 1.97 1.51
C ILE A 79 18.58 2.52 2.53
N ARG A 80 19.70 1.85 2.72
CA ARG A 80 20.74 2.29 3.67
C ARG A 80 21.36 3.62 3.26
N ASP A 81 21.70 3.79 1.98
CA ASP A 81 22.27 5.04 1.47
C ASP A 81 21.28 6.21 1.57
N PHE A 82 19.99 5.93 1.48
CA PHE A 82 18.94 6.91 1.72
C PHE A 82 18.84 7.27 3.20
N ASP A 83 19.29 6.45 4.12
CA ASP A 83 19.32 6.68 5.58
C ASP A 83 17.95 7.19 6.12
N PRO A 84 16.89 6.39 6.05
CA PRO A 84 15.54 6.83 6.41
C PRO A 84 15.35 6.92 7.93
N ASP A 85 14.60 7.93 8.38
CA ASP A 85 14.12 8.03 9.76
C ASP A 85 13.03 6.99 10.06
N VAL A 86 12.30 6.54 9.02
CA VAL A 86 11.23 5.56 9.12
C VAL A 86 11.07 4.81 7.80
N ILE A 87 10.76 3.52 7.90
CA ILE A 87 10.37 2.69 6.75
C ILE A 87 8.87 2.41 6.85
N HIS A 88 8.13 2.65 5.76
CA HIS A 88 6.73 2.27 5.63
C HIS A 88 6.61 1.07 4.68
N ALA A 89 6.30 -0.09 5.23
CA ALA A 89 5.99 -1.31 4.47
C ALA A 89 4.49 -1.33 4.16
N VAL A 90 4.14 -1.12 2.88
CA VAL A 90 2.74 -1.07 2.43
C VAL A 90 2.26 -2.48 2.10
N ASN A 91 1.41 -3.03 2.95
CA ASN A 91 0.86 -4.37 2.83
C ASN A 91 1.97 -5.46 2.77
N PRO A 92 2.76 -5.65 3.85
CA PRO A 92 3.95 -6.50 3.84
C PRO A 92 3.59 -7.98 3.72
N ILE A 93 3.49 -8.46 2.49
CA ILE A 93 3.24 -9.87 2.16
C ILE A 93 4.48 -10.46 1.49
N TRP A 94 4.99 -9.79 0.45
CA TRP A 94 6.12 -10.26 -0.34
C TRP A 94 7.18 -9.16 -0.51
N THR A 95 6.95 -8.24 -1.44
CA THR A 95 7.91 -7.16 -1.73
C THR A 95 8.06 -6.22 -0.54
N ALA A 96 6.95 -5.79 0.04
CA ALA A 96 6.99 -4.90 1.19
C ALA A 96 7.55 -5.59 2.45
N ALA A 97 7.58 -6.94 2.50
CA ALA A 97 8.33 -7.66 3.53
C ALA A 97 9.84 -7.39 3.47
N LEU A 98 10.40 -7.09 2.29
CA LEU A 98 11.80 -6.65 2.18
C LEU A 98 12.05 -5.36 2.96
N GLY A 99 11.05 -4.46 3.00
CA GLY A 99 11.08 -3.25 3.83
C GLY A 99 11.11 -3.58 5.33
N VAL A 100 10.35 -4.61 5.75
CA VAL A 100 10.39 -5.10 7.15
C VAL A 100 11.78 -5.60 7.50
N PHE A 101 12.38 -6.42 6.63
CA PHE A 101 13.74 -6.95 6.86
C PHE A 101 14.81 -5.84 6.84
N ALA A 102 14.66 -4.83 5.96
CA ALA A 102 15.55 -3.68 5.95
C ALA A 102 15.46 -2.90 7.27
N ALA A 103 14.24 -2.65 7.76
CA ALA A 103 13.99 -1.96 9.03
C ALA A 103 14.63 -2.69 10.21
N GLN A 104 14.48 -4.01 10.27
CA GLN A 104 15.10 -4.83 11.32
C GLN A 104 16.64 -4.82 11.25
N ARG A 105 17.19 -4.98 10.03
CA ARG A 105 18.64 -5.04 9.83
C ARG A 105 19.34 -3.74 10.22
N ASP A 106 18.73 -2.60 9.87
CA ASP A 106 19.33 -1.28 10.02
C ASP A 106 18.79 -0.55 11.27
N ALA A 107 17.97 -1.24 12.10
CA ALA A 107 17.33 -0.72 13.32
C ALA A 107 16.51 0.57 13.09
N VAL A 108 15.88 0.68 11.93
CA VAL A 108 15.03 1.81 11.56
C VAL A 108 13.58 1.56 12.02
N PRO A 109 12.91 2.57 12.62
CA PRO A 109 11.49 2.46 12.96
C PRO A 109 10.63 2.02 11.78
N LEU A 110 9.69 1.07 12.00
CA LEU A 110 8.83 0.50 10.97
C LEU A 110 7.38 0.89 11.19
N VAL A 111 6.75 1.37 10.14
CA VAL A 111 5.30 1.47 9.98
C VAL A 111 4.86 0.39 8.99
N ALA A 112 3.83 -0.37 9.30
CA ALA A 112 3.21 -1.28 8.33
C ALA A 112 1.76 -0.86 8.08
N SER A 113 1.25 -1.09 6.87
CA SER A 113 -0.16 -0.84 6.58
C SER A 113 -0.83 -2.09 6.02
N PHE A 114 -2.03 -2.36 6.52
CA PHE A 114 -2.83 -3.53 6.20
C PHE A 114 -3.97 -3.11 5.27
N HIS A 115 -3.86 -3.46 3.99
CA HIS A 115 -4.82 -3.06 2.95
C HIS A 115 -5.66 -4.21 2.45
N THR A 116 -5.14 -5.43 2.50
CA THR A 116 -5.73 -6.60 1.84
C THR A 116 -5.81 -7.77 2.81
N ASN A 117 -6.97 -8.42 2.85
CA ASN A 117 -7.14 -9.65 3.62
C ASN A 117 -6.58 -10.86 2.85
N VAL A 118 -5.28 -11.07 2.97
CA VAL A 118 -4.56 -12.13 2.24
C VAL A 118 -5.07 -13.53 2.54
N PRO A 119 -5.46 -13.88 3.79
CA PRO A 119 -6.06 -15.18 4.07
C PRO A 119 -7.30 -15.50 3.22
N GLU A 120 -8.13 -14.51 2.91
CA GLU A 120 -9.28 -14.71 2.00
C GLU A 120 -8.83 -14.92 0.53
N TYR A 121 -7.69 -14.34 0.13
CA TYR A 121 -7.15 -14.56 -1.21
C TYR A 121 -6.62 -15.98 -1.42
N VAL A 122 -5.93 -16.57 -0.44
CA VAL A 122 -5.44 -17.95 -0.58
C VAL A 122 -6.61 -18.94 -0.65
N ASP A 123 -7.72 -18.66 0.02
CA ASP A 123 -8.95 -19.45 -0.08
C ASP A 123 -9.54 -19.32 -1.51
N ALA A 124 -9.65 -18.13 -2.04
CA ALA A 124 -10.15 -17.85 -3.39
C ALA A 124 -9.27 -18.47 -4.50
N LEU A 125 -7.96 -18.59 -4.25
CA LEU A 125 -7.01 -19.23 -5.17
C LEU A 125 -7.02 -20.79 -5.09
N GLY A 126 -7.84 -21.38 -4.22
CA GLY A 126 -7.89 -22.83 -4.02
C GLY A 126 -6.69 -23.41 -3.26
N ILE A 127 -5.88 -22.57 -2.64
CA ILE A 127 -4.72 -22.94 -1.82
C ILE A 127 -4.94 -22.65 -0.33
N GLY A 128 -6.21 -22.71 0.12
CA GLY A 128 -6.63 -22.43 1.49
C GLY A 128 -5.89 -23.25 2.57
N TRP A 129 -5.35 -24.40 2.19
CA TRP A 129 -4.49 -25.20 3.07
C TRP A 129 -3.23 -24.44 3.54
N THR A 130 -2.80 -23.39 2.82
CA THR A 130 -1.67 -22.53 3.20
C THR A 130 -2.08 -21.43 4.19
N ARG A 131 -3.37 -21.27 4.48
CA ARG A 131 -3.90 -20.20 5.32
C ARG A 131 -3.22 -20.06 6.69
N PRO A 132 -2.99 -21.15 7.47
CA PRO A 132 -2.33 -21.03 8.77
C PRO A 132 -0.90 -20.47 8.65
N LEU A 133 -0.18 -20.89 7.63
CA LEU A 133 1.18 -20.38 7.37
C LEU A 133 1.15 -18.90 6.95
N THR A 134 0.20 -18.53 6.10
CA THR A 134 0.01 -17.15 5.63
C THR A 134 -0.35 -16.22 6.80
N GLU A 135 -1.25 -16.63 7.68
CA GLU A 135 -1.61 -15.87 8.88
C GLU A 135 -0.42 -15.72 9.84
N ALA A 136 0.35 -16.79 10.06
CA ALA A 136 1.55 -16.75 10.88
C ALA A 136 2.61 -15.81 10.32
N ALA A 137 2.84 -15.82 9.00
CA ALA A 137 3.77 -14.95 8.32
C ALA A 137 3.32 -13.47 8.39
N LEU A 138 2.04 -13.19 8.13
CA LEU A 138 1.48 -11.85 8.28
C LEU A 138 1.62 -11.33 9.71
N LYS A 139 1.22 -12.14 10.69
CA LYS A 139 1.37 -11.81 12.10
C LYS A 139 2.83 -11.49 12.45
N TYR A 140 3.77 -12.32 11.98
CA TYR A 140 5.19 -12.08 12.21
C TYR A 140 5.64 -10.75 11.63
N LEU A 141 5.38 -10.50 10.33
CA LEU A 141 5.81 -9.30 9.63
C LEU A 141 5.22 -8.03 10.24
N HIS A 142 3.90 -8.02 10.48
CA HIS A 142 3.22 -6.88 11.07
C HIS A 142 3.64 -6.61 12.52
N ASN A 143 3.98 -7.63 13.30
CA ASN A 143 4.41 -7.46 14.68
C ASN A 143 5.83 -6.91 14.83
N GLN A 144 6.58 -6.76 13.74
CA GLN A 144 7.85 -6.02 13.73
C GLN A 144 7.60 -4.49 13.68
N ALA A 145 6.40 -4.05 13.31
CA ALA A 145 6.10 -2.63 13.19
C ALA A 145 5.78 -1.98 14.54
N ALA A 146 6.28 -0.75 14.71
CA ALA A 146 5.92 0.11 15.83
C ALA A 146 4.43 0.48 15.79
N VAL A 147 3.86 0.61 14.57
CA VAL A 147 2.43 0.83 14.34
C VAL A 147 1.96 0.13 13.08
N ASN A 148 0.77 -0.48 13.17
CA ASN A 148 0.06 -1.08 12.05
C ASN A 148 -1.17 -0.26 11.70
N LEU A 149 -1.25 0.22 10.46
CA LEU A 149 -2.30 1.08 9.96
C LEU A 149 -3.34 0.26 9.20
N CYS A 150 -4.60 0.27 9.64
CA CYS A 150 -5.71 -0.41 8.98
C CYS A 150 -6.68 0.58 8.36
N THR A 151 -7.25 0.25 7.21
CA THR A 151 -8.04 1.16 6.39
C THR A 151 -9.51 1.31 6.83
N SER A 152 -9.98 0.47 7.73
CA SER A 152 -11.36 0.49 8.25
C SER A 152 -11.46 -0.20 9.61
N GLY A 153 -12.54 0.08 10.35
CA GLY A 153 -12.85 -0.57 11.63
C GLY A 153 -12.84 -2.11 11.53
N PRO A 154 -13.59 -2.71 10.60
CA PRO A 154 -13.58 -4.17 10.40
C PRO A 154 -12.19 -4.74 10.12
N MET A 155 -11.31 -4.00 9.44
CA MET A 155 -9.92 -4.43 9.22
C MET A 155 -9.08 -4.35 10.49
N VAL A 156 -9.34 -3.38 11.37
CA VAL A 156 -8.72 -3.29 12.71
C VAL A 156 -9.09 -4.53 13.53
N ASP A 157 -10.37 -4.91 13.54
CA ASP A 157 -10.85 -6.06 14.29
C ASP A 157 -10.27 -7.38 13.74
N LYS A 158 -10.23 -7.55 12.40
CA LYS A 158 -9.59 -8.70 11.75
C LYS A 158 -8.10 -8.80 12.09
N ALA A 159 -7.38 -7.69 12.00
CA ALA A 159 -5.95 -7.66 12.32
C ALA A 159 -5.68 -8.06 13.78
N ARG A 160 -6.50 -7.55 14.71
CA ARG A 160 -6.41 -7.92 16.13
C ARG A 160 -6.74 -9.39 16.37
N ALA A 161 -7.77 -9.91 15.68
CA ALA A 161 -8.19 -11.32 15.81
C ALA A 161 -7.09 -12.31 15.42
N VAL A 162 -6.27 -12.00 14.40
CA VAL A 162 -5.11 -12.81 14.03
C VAL A 162 -3.86 -12.53 14.88
N GLY A 163 -3.97 -11.63 15.86
CA GLY A 163 -2.91 -11.33 16.83
C GLY A 163 -1.86 -10.32 16.35
N ILE A 164 -2.21 -9.44 15.42
CA ILE A 164 -1.40 -8.27 15.07
C ILE A 164 -1.56 -7.22 16.16
N ARG A 165 -0.44 -6.67 16.64
CA ARG A 165 -0.36 -5.69 17.72
C ARG A 165 -0.26 -4.26 17.19
N ASN A 166 -0.43 -3.27 18.06
CA ASN A 166 -0.26 -1.85 17.76
C ASN A 166 -1.10 -1.37 16.56
N VAL A 167 -2.31 -1.90 16.43
CA VAL A 167 -3.21 -1.61 15.31
C VAL A 167 -3.93 -0.30 15.54
N LYS A 168 -3.85 0.61 14.56
CA LYS A 168 -4.55 1.89 14.52
C LYS A 168 -5.37 2.03 13.24
N LEU A 169 -6.48 2.74 13.36
CA LEU A 169 -7.27 3.10 12.20
C LEU A 169 -6.57 4.21 11.41
N TRP A 170 -6.43 3.99 10.10
CA TRP A 170 -6.04 4.99 9.12
C TRP A 170 -7.25 5.27 8.22
N PRO A 171 -8.09 6.26 8.57
CA PRO A 171 -9.36 6.48 7.91
C PRO A 171 -9.17 6.84 6.44
N LYS A 172 -10.17 6.49 5.62
CA LYS A 172 -10.18 6.93 4.22
C LYS A 172 -10.38 8.44 4.17
N ALA A 173 -9.54 9.10 3.38
CA ALA A 173 -9.73 10.49 3.03
C ALA A 173 -10.47 10.58 1.68
N VAL A 174 -11.34 11.58 1.55
CA VAL A 174 -12.04 11.91 0.32
C VAL A 174 -11.57 13.29 -0.12
N ASP A 175 -11.34 13.45 -1.41
CA ASP A 175 -11.07 14.75 -2.00
C ASP A 175 -12.37 15.56 -2.03
N THR A 176 -12.59 16.35 -0.97
CA THR A 176 -13.81 17.17 -0.81
C THR A 176 -13.91 18.32 -1.82
N GLN A 177 -12.82 18.63 -2.51
CA GLN A 177 -12.80 19.61 -3.60
C GLN A 177 -13.26 18.97 -4.93
N ALA A 178 -12.82 17.75 -5.20
CA ALA A 178 -13.25 16.99 -6.37
C ALA A 178 -14.68 16.45 -6.23
N TYR A 179 -15.03 15.96 -5.05
CA TYR A 179 -16.32 15.33 -4.75
C TYR A 179 -17.16 16.24 -3.85
N GLN A 180 -17.82 17.22 -4.45
CA GLN A 180 -18.72 18.13 -3.73
C GLN A 180 -20.04 18.32 -4.50
N PRO A 181 -21.18 18.51 -3.81
CA PRO A 181 -22.48 18.65 -4.45
C PRO A 181 -22.56 19.77 -5.48
N SER A 182 -21.81 20.85 -5.31
CA SER A 182 -21.77 21.97 -6.23
C SER A 182 -21.19 21.63 -7.62
N ARG A 183 -20.54 20.48 -7.77
CA ARG A 183 -20.08 19.98 -9.08
C ARG A 183 -21.11 19.14 -9.81
N ALA A 184 -22.23 18.81 -9.18
CA ALA A 184 -23.35 18.15 -9.83
C ALA A 184 -24.03 19.13 -10.79
N THR A 185 -24.00 18.83 -12.09
CA THR A 185 -24.66 19.66 -13.13
C THR A 185 -25.76 18.87 -13.80
N ALA A 186 -26.79 19.56 -14.28
CA ALA A 186 -27.88 18.95 -15.06
C ALA A 186 -27.31 18.20 -16.29
N ALA A 187 -26.36 18.79 -17.00
CA ALA A 187 -25.72 18.19 -18.16
C ALA A 187 -24.96 16.88 -17.81
N MET A 188 -24.31 16.81 -16.67
CA MET A 188 -23.65 15.58 -16.21
C MET A 188 -24.69 14.51 -15.84
N ARG A 189 -25.76 14.90 -15.16
CA ARG A 189 -26.86 14.00 -14.83
C ARG A 189 -27.48 13.41 -16.08
N GLU A 190 -27.81 14.26 -17.10
CA GLU A 190 -28.34 13.82 -18.37
C GLU A 190 -27.44 12.83 -19.10
N ARG A 191 -26.12 13.09 -19.11
CA ARG A 191 -25.12 12.14 -19.68
C ARG A 191 -25.10 10.80 -18.98
N LEU A 192 -25.18 10.77 -17.64
CA LEU A 192 -25.11 9.54 -16.84
C LEU A 192 -26.41 8.73 -16.89
N THR A 193 -27.56 9.41 -16.99
CA THR A 193 -28.89 8.77 -16.97
C THR A 193 -29.44 8.51 -18.36
N GLY A 194 -28.79 9.01 -19.42
CA GLY A 194 -29.36 8.98 -20.80
C GLY A 194 -30.66 9.74 -20.91
N GLY A 195 -30.90 10.76 -20.06
CA GLY A 195 -32.14 11.54 -19.99
C GLY A 195 -33.25 10.89 -19.14
N ASN A 196 -33.01 9.72 -18.53
CA ASN A 196 -33.99 9.08 -17.66
C ASN A 196 -33.97 9.72 -16.24
N PRO A 197 -35.04 10.42 -15.83
CA PRO A 197 -35.10 11.10 -14.53
C PRO A 197 -35.16 10.13 -13.34
N GLU A 198 -35.53 8.87 -13.55
CA GLU A 198 -35.67 7.86 -12.50
C GLU A 198 -34.38 7.01 -12.32
N ALA A 199 -33.38 7.16 -13.19
CA ALA A 199 -32.18 6.31 -13.19
C ALA A 199 -31.24 6.57 -12.01
N VAL A 200 -31.43 7.63 -11.24
CA VAL A 200 -30.63 7.96 -10.04
C VAL A 200 -31.54 8.58 -8.99
N SER A 201 -31.95 7.81 -8.05
CA SER A 201 -32.57 8.24 -6.79
C SER A 201 -31.55 8.23 -5.65
#